data_31bc924f70fe8b2340ba99f87a7cf66c
#
_entry.id   31bc924f70fe8b2340ba99f87a7cf66c
#
_cell.length_a   1.000
_cell.length_b   1.000
_cell.length_c   1.000
_cell.angle_alpha   90.00
_cell.angle_beta   90.00
_cell.angle_gamma   90.00
#
_symmetry.space_group_name_H-M   'P 1'
#
loop_
_entity.id
_entity.type
_entity.pdbx_description
1 polymer ?
#
loop_
_entity_poly.entity_id
_entity_poly.type
_entity_poly.pdbx_seq_one_letter_code
_entity_poly.pdbx_strand_id
1 'polypeptide(L)'
;MLVNCAAYENGQKVADITIGEIREYTSRPNCFVWVALKDPDPAELEAVQHEFGLHELAVEDASHGHQRPKIEEYGHSIFVVMHTIELEDDELHIGEVSVFVGRTYVV
;
A
#
# COMPACT_ATOMS: atom_id res chain seq x y z
N MET A 1 10.68 -4.94 0.35
CA MET A 1 11.36 -4.45 -0.89
C MET A 1 10.41 -3.55 -1.67
N LEU A 2 10.84 -2.34 -1.95
CA LEU A 2 10.05 -1.42 -2.77
C LEU A 2 10.01 -1.89 -4.22
N VAL A 3 8.82 -2.18 -4.72
CA VAL A 3 8.62 -2.65 -6.10
C VAL A 3 8.29 -1.49 -7.05
N ASN A 4 7.47 -0.56 -6.56
CA ASN A 4 7.05 0.59 -7.36
C ASN A 4 6.69 1.76 -6.45
N CYS A 5 7.02 2.96 -6.89
CA CYS A 5 6.59 4.19 -6.25
C CYS A 5 6.43 5.24 -7.35
N ALA A 6 5.18 5.62 -7.61
CA ALA A 6 4.86 6.47 -8.75
C ALA A 6 3.80 7.49 -8.40
N ALA A 7 3.90 8.67 -9.02
CA ALA A 7 2.91 9.73 -8.90
C ALA A 7 2.04 9.79 -10.15
N TYR A 8 0.75 10.04 -9.93
CA TYR A 8 -0.26 10.18 -10.98
C TYR A 8 -0.95 11.52 -10.85
N GLU A 9 -1.25 12.14 -11.97
CA GLU A 9 -2.00 13.38 -12.03
C GLU A 9 -3.10 13.24 -13.09
N ASN A 10 -4.34 13.55 -12.72
CA ASN A 10 -5.51 13.39 -13.58
C ASN A 10 -5.61 11.98 -14.19
N GLY A 11 -5.24 10.96 -13.41
CA GLY A 11 -5.29 9.58 -13.83
C GLY A 11 -4.13 9.08 -14.69
N GLN A 12 -3.13 9.93 -14.96
CA GLN A 12 -1.98 9.57 -15.77
C GLN A 12 -0.70 9.61 -14.95
N LYS A 13 0.16 8.63 -15.15
CA LYS A 13 1.47 8.58 -14.49
C LYS A 13 2.34 9.74 -14.97
N VAL A 14 2.84 10.52 -14.03
CA VAL A 14 3.71 11.67 -14.34
C VAL A 14 5.15 11.48 -13.91
N ALA A 15 5.42 10.62 -12.93
CA ALA A 15 6.78 10.40 -12.46
C ALA A 15 6.92 9.09 -11.69
N ASP A 16 8.12 8.50 -11.76
CA ASP A 16 8.59 7.55 -10.77
C ASP A 16 9.28 8.37 -9.67
N ILE A 17 8.95 8.11 -8.42
CA ILE A 17 9.41 8.93 -7.30
C ILE A 17 10.01 8.07 -6.19
N THR A 18 10.72 8.72 -5.28
CA THR A 18 11.22 8.07 -4.06
C THR A 18 10.23 8.26 -2.92
N ILE A 19 10.38 7.49 -1.86
CA ILE A 19 9.54 7.62 -0.66
C ILE A 19 9.63 9.05 -0.10
N GLY A 20 10.81 9.66 -0.13
CA GLY A 20 11.00 11.02 0.36
C GLY A 20 10.31 12.12 -0.46
N GLU A 21 9.91 11.83 -1.70
CA GLU A 21 9.23 12.77 -2.57
C GLU A 21 7.70 12.69 -2.50
N ILE A 22 7.15 11.74 -1.75
CA ILE A 22 5.72 11.47 -1.70
C ILE A 22 4.90 12.73 -1.35
N ARG A 23 5.29 13.47 -0.31
CA ARG A 23 4.54 14.65 0.14
C ARG A 23 4.45 15.74 -0.90
N GLU A 24 5.45 15.85 -1.76
CA GLU A 24 5.44 16.82 -2.85
C GLU A 24 4.25 16.59 -3.79
N TYR A 25 3.90 15.34 -4.05
CA TYR A 25 2.81 14.99 -4.95
C TYR A 25 1.46 14.88 -4.24
N THR A 26 1.41 14.36 -3.02
CA THR A 26 0.15 14.23 -2.28
C THR A 26 -0.46 15.58 -1.88
N SER A 27 0.35 16.65 -1.86
CA SER A 27 -0.12 18.00 -1.60
C SER A 27 -0.68 18.71 -2.83
N ARG A 28 -0.52 18.16 -4.02
CA ARG A 28 -1.01 18.74 -5.28
C ARG A 28 -2.46 18.32 -5.55
N PRO A 29 -3.29 19.21 -6.15
CA PRO A 29 -4.64 18.82 -6.54
C PRO A 29 -4.61 17.79 -7.66
N ASN A 30 -5.59 16.89 -7.66
CA ASN A 30 -5.76 15.85 -8.68
C ASN A 30 -4.58 14.89 -8.82
N CYS A 31 -3.73 14.80 -7.79
CA CYS A 31 -2.60 13.89 -7.74
C CYS A 31 -2.82 12.80 -6.71
N PHE A 32 -2.35 11.60 -7.01
CA PHE A 32 -2.21 10.54 -6.03
C PHE A 32 -0.90 9.79 -6.24
N VAL A 33 -0.49 9.05 -5.22
CA VAL A 33 0.74 8.26 -5.23
C VAL A 33 0.40 6.79 -5.08
N TRP A 34 1.01 5.97 -5.90
CA TRP A 34 0.95 4.51 -5.82
C TRP A 34 2.27 3.98 -5.27
N VAL A 35 2.20 3.14 -4.23
CA VAL A 35 3.38 2.46 -3.68
C VAL A 35 3.10 0.96 -3.62
N ALA A 36 4.03 0.16 -4.09
CA ALA A 36 3.95 -1.28 -3.97
C ALA A 36 5.19 -1.81 -3.26
N LEU A 37 4.98 -2.57 -2.20
CA LEU A 37 6.02 -3.21 -1.42
C LEU A 37 5.83 -4.73 -1.46
N LYS A 38 6.91 -5.46 -1.58
CA LYS A 38 6.91 -6.93 -1.47
C LYS A 38 7.72 -7.33 -0.26
N ASP A 39 7.12 -8.11 0.63
CA ASP A 39 7.74 -8.58 1.86
C ASP A 39 8.52 -7.47 2.57
N PRO A 40 7.85 -6.35 2.90
CA PRO A 40 8.53 -5.18 3.43
C PRO A 40 9.13 -5.47 4.81
N ASP A 41 10.32 -4.90 5.04
CA ASP A 41 10.91 -4.92 6.37
C ASP A 41 10.27 -3.84 7.26
N PRO A 42 10.49 -3.90 8.60
CA PRO A 42 9.89 -2.91 9.50
C PRO A 42 10.23 -1.46 9.18
N ALA A 43 11.44 -1.19 8.66
CA ALA A 43 11.86 0.15 8.31
C ALA A 43 11.09 0.69 7.10
N GLU A 44 10.83 -0.15 6.11
CA GLU A 44 10.03 0.21 4.93
C GLU A 44 8.58 0.51 5.31
N LEU A 45 7.98 -0.33 6.16
CA LEU A 45 6.61 -0.09 6.65
C LEU A 45 6.52 1.19 7.47
N GLU A 46 7.49 1.44 8.34
CA GLU A 46 7.54 2.66 9.13
C GLU A 46 7.63 3.91 8.25
N ALA A 47 8.44 3.84 7.21
CA ALA A 47 8.61 4.96 6.27
C ALA A 47 7.30 5.29 5.56
N VAL A 48 6.60 4.30 5.02
CA VAL A 48 5.31 4.56 4.34
C VAL A 48 4.22 4.96 5.33
N GLN A 49 4.21 4.39 6.53
CA GLN A 49 3.28 4.79 7.59
C GLN A 49 3.44 6.27 7.92
N HIS A 50 4.69 6.72 8.06
CA HIS A 50 5.00 8.12 8.35
C HIS A 50 4.56 9.06 7.23
N GLU A 51 4.86 8.70 5.99
CA GLU A 51 4.55 9.54 4.83
C GLU A 51 3.05 9.70 4.58
N PHE A 52 2.27 8.65 4.77
CA PHE A 52 0.83 8.67 4.50
C PHE A 52 -0.05 8.80 5.75
N GLY A 53 0.53 8.70 6.94
CA GLY A 53 -0.25 8.68 8.17
C GLY A 53 -1.14 7.45 8.30
N LEU A 54 -0.64 6.29 7.90
CA LEU A 54 -1.41 5.04 7.95
C LEU A 54 -1.79 4.67 9.38
N HIS A 55 -2.98 4.09 9.53
CA HIS A 55 -3.46 3.69 10.85
C HIS A 55 -2.56 2.60 11.45
N GLU A 56 -2.14 2.79 12.69
CA GLU A 56 -1.20 1.91 13.38
C GLU A 56 -1.65 0.45 13.43
N LEU A 57 -2.93 0.21 13.73
CA LEU A 57 -3.46 -1.16 13.79
C LEU A 57 -3.45 -1.84 12.43
N ALA A 58 -3.72 -1.11 11.36
CA ALA A 58 -3.68 -1.65 10.01
C ALA A 58 -2.25 -1.99 9.58
N VAL A 59 -1.28 -1.16 9.93
CA VAL A 59 0.13 -1.43 9.67
C VAL A 59 0.60 -2.68 10.44
N GLU A 60 0.18 -2.81 11.70
CA GLU A 60 0.48 -3.99 12.50
C GLU A 60 -0.08 -5.26 11.87
N ASP A 61 -1.33 -5.24 11.41
CA ASP A 61 -1.94 -6.38 10.74
C ASP A 61 -1.19 -6.74 9.44
N ALA A 62 -0.83 -5.74 8.64
CA ALA A 62 -0.07 -5.95 7.42
C ALA A 62 1.31 -6.53 7.69
N SER A 63 1.96 -6.12 8.77
CA SER A 63 3.31 -6.60 9.13
C SER A 63 3.30 -8.05 9.62
N HIS A 64 2.27 -8.46 10.33
CA HIS A 64 2.17 -9.81 10.86
C HIS A 64 1.71 -10.83 9.81
N GLY A 65 0.91 -10.40 8.84
CA GLY A 65 0.34 -11.31 7.86
C GLY A 65 -0.68 -12.27 8.48
N HIS A 66 -1.07 -13.28 7.70
CA HIS A 66 -2.03 -14.31 8.14
C HIS A 66 -3.38 -13.77 8.59
N GLN A 67 -3.79 -12.64 8.02
CA GLN A 67 -5.09 -12.04 8.27
C GLN A 67 -6.15 -12.70 7.40
N ARG A 68 -7.41 -12.66 7.86
CA ARG A 68 -8.55 -13.03 7.02
C ARG A 68 -8.82 -11.94 6.00
N PRO A 69 -9.35 -12.27 4.82
CA PRO A 69 -9.83 -11.24 3.90
C PRO A 69 -10.85 -10.33 4.62
N LYS A 70 -10.61 -9.03 4.56
CA LYS A 70 -11.45 -8.07 5.27
C LYS A 70 -11.32 -6.67 4.68
N ILE A 71 -12.31 -5.81 5.00
CA ILE A 71 -12.27 -4.39 4.69
C ILE A 71 -12.55 -3.66 6.01
N GLU A 72 -11.65 -2.76 6.40
CA GLU A 72 -11.80 -1.93 7.58
C GLU A 72 -11.72 -0.46 7.20
N GLU A 73 -12.60 0.36 7.78
CA GLU A 73 -12.61 1.80 7.57
C GLU A 73 -11.91 2.51 8.72
N TYR A 74 -10.99 3.43 8.39
CA TYR A 74 -10.28 4.26 9.36
C TYR A 74 -10.40 5.72 8.93
N GLY A 75 -11.45 6.41 9.40
CA GLY A 75 -11.69 7.80 9.02
C GLY A 75 -11.94 7.93 7.52
N HIS A 76 -11.02 8.60 6.82
CA HIS A 76 -11.11 8.81 5.36
C HIS A 76 -10.31 7.79 4.54
N SER A 77 -9.79 6.75 5.20
CA SER A 77 -9.03 5.70 4.54
C SER A 77 -9.65 4.34 4.78
N ILE A 78 -9.33 3.40 3.92
CA ILE A 78 -9.73 2.00 4.07
C ILE A 78 -8.49 1.10 4.01
N PHE A 79 -8.58 0.00 4.74
CA PHE A 79 -7.58 -1.05 4.74
C PHE A 79 -8.25 -2.33 4.25
N VAL A 80 -7.67 -2.96 3.23
CA VAL A 80 -8.23 -4.15 2.61
C VAL A 80 -7.20 -5.27 2.67
N VAL A 81 -7.63 -6.43 3.14
CA VAL A 81 -6.82 -7.65 3.05
C VAL A 81 -7.48 -8.59 2.05
N MET A 82 -6.71 -9.01 1.06
CA MET A 82 -7.14 -9.94 0.03
C MET A 82 -6.19 -11.14 0.00
N HIS A 83 -6.72 -12.29 -0.40
CA HIS A 83 -5.90 -13.47 -0.66
C HIS A 83 -5.79 -13.70 -2.16
N THR A 84 -4.58 -14.04 -2.60
CA THR A 84 -4.34 -14.54 -3.95
C THR A 84 -4.28 -16.05 -3.91
N ILE A 85 -4.73 -16.69 -4.96
CA ILE A 85 -4.69 -18.14 -5.09
C ILE A 85 -4.03 -18.47 -6.42
N GLU A 86 -2.95 -19.23 -6.36
CA GLU A 86 -2.22 -19.70 -7.54
C GLU A 86 -2.18 -21.22 -7.50
N LEU A 87 -2.32 -21.85 -8.66
CA LEU A 87 -2.15 -23.29 -8.84
C LEU A 87 -0.83 -23.51 -9.58
N GLU A 88 0.12 -24.15 -8.91
CA GLU A 88 1.43 -24.46 -9.45
C GLU A 88 1.78 -25.92 -9.11
N ASP A 89 2.13 -26.71 -10.11
CA ASP A 89 2.48 -28.12 -9.95
C ASP A 89 1.44 -28.94 -9.14
N ASP A 90 0.15 -28.69 -9.41
CA ASP A 90 -0.99 -29.30 -8.72
C ASP A 90 -1.10 -28.93 -7.22
N GLU A 91 -0.36 -27.91 -6.77
CA GLU A 91 -0.44 -27.38 -5.42
C GLU A 91 -1.06 -25.99 -5.42
N LEU A 92 -1.91 -25.73 -4.41
CA LEU A 92 -2.47 -24.39 -4.20
C LEU A 92 -1.52 -23.55 -3.36
N HIS A 93 -1.14 -22.40 -3.90
CA HIS A 93 -0.36 -21.39 -3.18
C HIS A 93 -1.24 -20.21 -2.85
N ILE A 94 -1.37 -19.88 -1.58
CA ILE A 94 -2.19 -18.76 -1.10
C ILE A 94 -1.26 -17.65 -0.69
N GLY A 95 -1.41 -16.49 -1.34
CA GLY A 95 -0.73 -15.27 -1.00
C GLY A 95 -1.66 -14.29 -0.30
N GLU A 96 -1.10 -13.26 0.28
CA GLU A 96 -1.84 -12.20 0.95
C GLU A 96 -1.41 -10.85 0.41
N VAL A 97 -2.41 -9.98 0.15
CA VAL A 97 -2.18 -8.61 -0.27
C VAL A 97 -2.91 -7.70 0.70
N SER A 98 -2.19 -6.76 1.28
CA SER A 98 -2.75 -5.71 2.13
C SER A 98 -2.71 -4.40 1.37
N VAL A 99 -3.87 -3.73 1.26
CA VAL A 99 -4.00 -2.49 0.50
C VAL A 99 -4.51 -1.38 1.40
N PHE A 100 -3.79 -0.28 1.42
CA PHE A 100 -4.21 0.94 2.11
C PHE A 100 -4.66 1.94 1.06
N VAL A 101 -5.88 2.43 1.16
CA VAL A 101 -6.44 3.39 0.22
C VAL A 101 -6.85 4.65 0.97
N GLY A 102 -6.25 5.76 0.61
CA GLY A 102 -6.60 7.08 1.09
C GLY A 102 -7.04 7.98 -0.06
N ARG A 103 -7.27 9.26 0.22
CA ARG A 103 -7.69 10.23 -0.81
C ARG A 103 -6.60 10.48 -1.84
N THR A 104 -5.34 10.37 -1.44
CA THR A 104 -4.19 10.76 -2.26
C THR A 104 -3.19 9.63 -2.44
N TYR A 105 -3.51 8.43 -2.00
CA TYR A 105 -2.57 7.31 -2.07
C TYR A 105 -3.25 5.95 -2.16
N VAL A 106 -2.52 5.02 -2.73
CA VAL A 106 -2.79 3.57 -2.65
C VAL A 106 -1.44 2.90 -2.35
N VAL A 107 -1.40 2.12 -1.27
CA VAL A 107 -0.18 1.40 -0.88
C VAL A 107 -0.46 -0.07 -0.78
#